data_4942f9155a16fad15fa8a925c1b419e2
#
_entry.id   4942f9155a16fad15fa8a925c1b419e2
#
_cell.length_a   1.000
_cell.length_b   1.000
_cell.length_c   1.000
_cell.angle_alpha   90.00
_cell.angle_beta   90.00
_cell.angle_gamma   90.00
#
_symmetry.space_group_name_H-M   'P 1'
#
loop_
_entity.id
_entity.type
_entity.pdbx_description
1 polymer ?
#
loop_
_entity_poly.entity_id
_entity_poly.type
_entity_poly.pdbx_seq_one_letter_code
_entity_poly.pdbx_strand_id
1 'polypeptide(L)'
;MKTVAFTTLGCRVNQYDTDAMRGLFIQKGYEPVDFDSKADIYVINTCSVTNMGERKSRQLIRKAKRTNEDAYIVVTGCYAQLAPDAIAAIDGVNLVIGTNNRHKIVELVEQLETTEKQINAVRNIMEQATFEEMPLYGNEIDKARAFMKIQEGCNNYCSFCIIPYTRGKLKSRRVDDIKQEAQRLVDHGYHEIVLTGIHLGNYGVELPGRPNLAAVVKELLTIDGLERIRLGSIESVEVSPELVELMATEKRFCSHLHLPLQAGSDAILKAMNRHYTLDEYKELIRNLRSRIPGLSVTTDIIAGFPGETDELFEETLNTVKEIGFTHIHAFPYSKREGTPAAVMDNQVPEAVKKTRVALLNEQGSLGLQTFAANLVGKPAEILIEREEDGWYEGFTNEYIHGRIKKGDTEYQIGDIVGGTVVSVDGEFVTIA
;
A
#
# COMPACT_ATOMS: atom_id res chain seq x y z
N MET A 1 -20.99 -11.17 23.96
CA MET A 1 -19.62 -10.95 23.42
C MET A 1 -19.55 -9.48 23.04
N LYS A 2 -18.45 -8.78 23.34
CA LYS A 2 -18.32 -7.38 22.91
C LYS A 2 -17.97 -7.33 21.44
N THR A 3 -18.51 -6.34 20.75
CA THR A 3 -18.34 -6.14 19.32
C THR A 3 -17.31 -5.05 19.01
N VAL A 4 -16.54 -5.22 17.94
CA VAL A 4 -15.56 -4.25 17.48
C VAL A 4 -15.67 -4.02 15.97
N ALA A 5 -15.72 -2.77 15.56
CA ALA A 5 -15.77 -2.36 14.16
C ALA A 5 -14.50 -1.63 13.74
N PHE A 6 -13.99 -1.94 12.55
CA PHE A 6 -12.76 -1.36 12.02
C PHE A 6 -13.00 -0.59 10.74
N THR A 7 -12.26 0.50 10.57
CA THR A 7 -12.15 1.18 9.28
C THR A 7 -10.74 1.68 9.05
N THR A 8 -10.30 1.61 7.79
CA THR A 8 -8.93 1.97 7.40
C THR A 8 -8.94 3.05 6.34
N LEU A 9 -8.11 4.06 6.54
CA LEU A 9 -7.77 5.06 5.52
C LEU A 9 -6.28 4.96 5.19
N GLY A 10 -5.93 5.21 3.93
CA GLY A 10 -4.54 5.31 3.49
C GLY A 10 -4.02 4.12 2.70
N CYS A 11 -2.82 3.68 3.02
CA CYS A 11 -2.04 2.73 2.22
C CYS A 11 -2.19 1.26 2.68
N ARG A 12 -1.54 0.34 1.95
CA ARG A 12 -1.52 -1.10 2.27
C ARG A 12 -0.87 -1.40 3.62
N VAL A 13 0.08 -0.57 4.06
CA VAL A 13 0.67 -0.67 5.41
C VAL A 13 -0.39 -0.40 6.49
N ASN A 14 -1.23 0.63 6.32
CA ASN A 14 -2.36 0.86 7.24
C ASN A 14 -3.36 -0.30 7.22
N GLN A 15 -3.59 -0.90 6.04
CA GLN A 15 -4.48 -2.05 5.94
C GLN A 15 -3.95 -3.24 6.74
N TYR A 16 -2.66 -3.58 6.54
CA TYR A 16 -2.00 -4.61 7.37
C TYR A 16 -2.11 -4.31 8.86
N ASP A 17 -1.81 -3.08 9.27
CA ASP A 17 -1.91 -2.67 10.67
C ASP A 17 -3.32 -2.86 11.24
N THR A 18 -4.36 -2.61 10.44
CA THR A 18 -5.77 -2.83 10.86
C THR A 18 -6.10 -4.32 10.95
N ASP A 19 -5.70 -5.10 9.95
CA ASP A 19 -5.96 -6.54 9.95
C ASP A 19 -5.25 -7.21 11.15
N ALA A 20 -4.00 -6.82 11.44
CA ALA A 20 -3.27 -7.30 12.62
C ALA A 20 -3.94 -6.90 13.95
N MET A 21 -4.40 -5.65 14.09
CA MET A 21 -5.15 -5.23 15.27
C MET A 21 -6.48 -6.01 15.40
N ARG A 22 -7.19 -6.26 14.30
CA ARG A 22 -8.40 -7.09 14.28
C ARG A 22 -8.10 -8.49 14.84
N GLY A 23 -6.98 -9.09 14.43
CA GLY A 23 -6.53 -10.39 14.95
C GLY A 23 -6.35 -10.38 16.47
N LEU A 24 -5.76 -9.31 17.04
CA LEU A 24 -5.59 -9.18 18.49
C LEU A 24 -6.94 -9.15 19.23
N PHE A 25 -7.94 -8.44 18.69
CA PHE A 25 -9.30 -8.41 19.28
C PHE A 25 -9.99 -9.77 19.18
N ILE A 26 -9.90 -10.45 18.02
CA ILE A 26 -10.47 -11.80 17.83
C ILE A 26 -9.88 -12.78 18.87
N GLN A 27 -8.56 -12.77 19.07
CA GLN A 27 -7.89 -13.64 20.05
C GLN A 27 -8.33 -13.38 21.49
N LYS A 28 -8.78 -12.16 21.80
CA LYS A 28 -9.34 -11.79 23.12
C LYS A 28 -10.85 -12.01 23.22
N GLY A 29 -11.47 -12.62 22.20
CA GLY A 29 -12.88 -12.98 22.20
C GLY A 29 -13.84 -11.85 21.85
N TYR A 30 -13.37 -10.79 21.20
CA TYR A 30 -14.24 -9.76 20.61
C TYR A 30 -14.76 -10.23 19.26
N GLU A 31 -15.98 -9.83 18.91
CA GLU A 31 -16.62 -10.14 17.63
C GLU A 31 -16.47 -8.97 16.64
N PRO A 32 -15.75 -9.14 15.53
CA PRO A 32 -15.68 -8.13 14.49
C PRO A 32 -17.04 -7.96 13.80
N VAL A 33 -17.47 -6.70 13.61
CA VAL A 33 -18.70 -6.34 12.90
C VAL A 33 -18.41 -5.26 11.87
N ASP A 34 -19.33 -5.05 10.92
CA ASP A 34 -19.22 -3.99 9.95
C ASP A 34 -19.17 -2.60 10.60
N PHE A 35 -18.39 -1.69 10.01
CA PHE A 35 -18.23 -0.33 10.55
C PHE A 35 -19.53 0.47 10.57
N ASP A 36 -20.49 0.13 9.73
CA ASP A 36 -21.80 0.77 9.65
C ASP A 36 -22.80 0.17 10.65
N SER A 37 -22.45 -0.93 11.31
CA SER A 37 -23.24 -1.56 12.38
C SER A 37 -22.99 -0.90 13.74
N LYS A 38 -23.95 -1.09 14.65
CA LYS A 38 -23.76 -0.70 16.06
C LYS A 38 -22.72 -1.62 16.71
N ALA A 39 -21.60 -1.05 17.15
CA ALA A 39 -20.51 -1.77 17.82
C ALA A 39 -20.19 -1.15 19.19
N ASP A 40 -19.62 -1.94 20.10
CA ASP A 40 -19.18 -1.46 21.42
C ASP A 40 -17.87 -0.66 21.30
N ILE A 41 -17.04 -0.99 20.29
CA ILE A 41 -15.75 -0.36 20.03
C ILE A 41 -15.62 -0.04 18.54
N TYR A 42 -15.19 1.17 18.20
CA TYR A 42 -14.80 1.55 16.83
C TYR A 42 -13.34 1.87 16.77
N VAL A 43 -12.59 1.19 15.91
CA VAL A 43 -11.15 1.43 15.64
C VAL A 43 -11.01 2.09 14.28
N ILE A 44 -10.53 3.34 14.26
CA ILE A 44 -10.34 4.13 13.06
C ILE A 44 -8.84 4.30 12.80
N ASN A 45 -8.30 3.61 11.78
CA ASN A 45 -6.91 3.75 11.36
C ASN A 45 -6.81 4.88 10.32
N THR A 46 -6.15 5.96 10.70
CA THR A 46 -6.18 7.25 10.02
C THR A 46 -4.99 7.46 9.08
N CYS A 47 -5.18 8.33 8.09
CA CYS A 47 -4.16 8.72 7.11
C CYS A 47 -3.86 10.22 7.17
N SER A 48 -2.57 10.58 7.01
CA SER A 48 -2.09 11.97 6.97
C SER A 48 -1.40 12.34 5.65
N VAL A 49 -1.39 11.46 4.65
CA VAL A 49 -0.69 11.70 3.37
C VAL A 49 -1.32 12.87 2.61
N THR A 50 -2.63 13.04 2.71
CA THR A 50 -3.35 14.15 2.06
C THR A 50 -4.31 14.84 3.02
N ASN A 51 -4.63 16.13 2.76
CA ASN A 51 -5.66 16.87 3.52
C ASN A 51 -7.03 16.19 3.43
N MET A 52 -7.33 15.54 2.31
CA MET A 52 -8.57 14.78 2.14
C MET A 52 -8.59 13.57 3.08
N GLY A 53 -7.47 12.87 3.27
CA GLY A 53 -7.35 11.76 4.22
C GLY A 53 -7.67 12.17 5.66
N GLU A 54 -7.15 13.30 6.11
CA GLU A 54 -7.47 13.83 7.44
C GLU A 54 -8.94 14.25 7.58
N ARG A 55 -9.49 14.91 6.55
CA ARG A 55 -10.92 15.28 6.55
C ARG A 55 -11.82 14.04 6.64
N LYS A 56 -11.53 13.01 5.85
CA LYS A 56 -12.25 11.72 5.90
C LYS A 56 -12.11 11.05 7.27
N SER A 57 -10.90 11.08 7.87
CA SER A 57 -10.68 10.55 9.23
C SER A 57 -11.62 11.19 10.23
N ARG A 58 -11.71 12.54 10.26
CA ARG A 58 -12.63 13.27 11.15
C ARG A 58 -14.09 12.95 10.87
N GLN A 59 -14.47 12.73 9.62
CA GLN A 59 -15.85 12.33 9.25
C GLN A 59 -16.20 10.94 9.79
N LEU A 60 -15.29 9.98 9.70
CA LEU A 60 -15.48 8.62 10.20
C LEU A 60 -15.57 8.57 11.73
N ILE A 61 -14.73 9.33 12.43
CA ILE A 61 -14.80 9.47 13.91
C ILE A 61 -16.19 9.96 14.32
N ARG A 62 -16.69 11.04 13.69
CA ARG A 62 -18.02 11.57 13.97
C ARG A 62 -19.15 10.62 13.58
N LYS A 63 -18.96 9.83 12.51
CA LYS A 63 -19.92 8.79 12.10
C LYS A 63 -20.02 7.72 13.17
N ALA A 64 -18.91 7.17 13.65
CA ALA A 64 -18.86 6.18 14.70
C ALA A 64 -19.61 6.65 15.96
N LYS A 65 -19.34 7.89 16.42
CA LYS A 65 -20.06 8.49 17.57
C LYS A 65 -21.57 8.58 17.38
N ARG A 66 -22.03 8.93 16.17
CA ARG A 66 -23.47 8.97 15.87
C ARG A 66 -24.11 7.60 15.75
N THR A 67 -23.36 6.58 15.32
CA THR A 67 -23.88 5.21 15.17
C THR A 67 -24.10 4.56 16.53
N ASN A 68 -23.21 4.80 17.50
CA ASN A 68 -23.37 4.37 18.89
C ASN A 68 -22.73 5.40 19.83
N GLU A 69 -23.54 6.17 20.54
CA GLU A 69 -23.07 7.21 21.47
C GLU A 69 -22.33 6.64 22.69
N ASP A 70 -22.60 5.38 23.04
CA ASP A 70 -22.00 4.71 24.20
C ASP A 70 -20.71 3.96 23.83
N ALA A 71 -20.34 3.88 22.54
CA ALA A 71 -19.17 3.14 22.09
C ALA A 71 -17.86 3.81 22.47
N TYR A 72 -16.83 3.01 22.72
CA TYR A 72 -15.44 3.48 22.78
C TYR A 72 -14.90 3.74 21.38
N ILE A 73 -14.45 4.96 21.13
CA ILE A 73 -13.84 5.38 19.87
C ILE A 73 -12.33 5.44 20.03
N VAL A 74 -11.65 4.55 19.31
CA VAL A 74 -10.19 4.40 19.25
C VAL A 74 -9.68 4.92 17.93
N VAL A 75 -8.76 5.87 17.97
CA VAL A 75 -8.16 6.47 16.77
C VAL A 75 -6.68 6.17 16.74
N THR A 76 -6.20 5.61 15.63
CA THR A 76 -4.79 5.24 15.41
C THR A 76 -4.32 5.69 14.02
N GLY A 77 -3.05 5.44 13.70
CA GLY A 77 -2.47 5.67 12.37
C GLY A 77 -1.74 7.00 12.23
N CYS A 78 -1.42 7.35 10.96
CA CYS A 78 -0.52 8.47 10.68
C CYS A 78 -1.05 9.82 11.14
N TYR A 79 -2.36 10.09 11.03
CA TYR A 79 -2.92 11.35 11.49
C TYR A 79 -2.97 11.42 13.03
N ALA A 80 -3.28 10.33 13.70
CA ALA A 80 -3.21 10.26 15.16
C ALA A 80 -1.77 10.45 15.67
N GLN A 81 -0.76 9.94 14.98
CA GLN A 81 0.66 10.16 15.31
C GLN A 81 1.08 11.61 15.15
N LEU A 82 0.61 12.28 14.08
CA LEU A 82 1.02 13.64 13.73
C LEU A 82 0.36 14.71 14.60
N ALA A 83 -0.92 14.52 14.91
CA ALA A 83 -1.74 15.52 15.59
C ALA A 83 -2.60 14.89 16.72
N PRO A 84 -1.96 14.27 17.73
CA PRO A 84 -2.67 13.54 18.77
C PRO A 84 -3.65 14.39 19.57
N ASP A 85 -3.27 15.62 19.91
CA ASP A 85 -4.11 16.55 20.70
C ASP A 85 -5.33 17.00 19.90
N ALA A 86 -5.16 17.26 18.58
CA ALA A 86 -6.27 17.62 17.72
C ALA A 86 -7.27 16.47 17.53
N ILE A 87 -6.79 15.23 17.53
CA ILE A 87 -7.65 14.04 17.50
C ILE A 87 -8.34 13.83 18.86
N ALA A 88 -7.60 13.96 19.96
CA ALA A 88 -8.14 13.82 21.32
C ALA A 88 -9.24 14.87 21.63
N ALA A 89 -9.14 16.07 21.04
CA ALA A 89 -10.14 17.12 21.18
C ALA A 89 -11.44 16.87 20.37
N ILE A 90 -11.49 15.85 19.52
CA ILE A 90 -12.73 15.49 18.81
C ILE A 90 -13.68 14.82 19.79
N ASP A 91 -14.89 15.34 19.89
CA ASP A 91 -15.93 14.80 20.76
C ASP A 91 -16.16 13.30 20.50
N GLY A 92 -16.21 12.51 21.58
CA GLY A 92 -16.41 11.09 21.58
C GLY A 92 -15.13 10.24 21.41
N VAL A 93 -13.96 10.80 21.14
CA VAL A 93 -12.70 10.04 21.10
C VAL A 93 -12.30 9.66 22.53
N ASN A 94 -12.08 8.36 22.77
CA ASN A 94 -11.72 7.82 24.09
C ASN A 94 -10.24 7.42 24.15
N LEU A 95 -9.65 6.92 23.03
CA LEU A 95 -8.27 6.47 22.97
C LEU A 95 -7.61 6.96 21.70
N VAL A 96 -6.41 7.53 21.84
CA VAL A 96 -5.54 7.90 20.72
C VAL A 96 -4.26 7.08 20.81
N ILE A 97 -3.95 6.32 19.76
CA ILE A 97 -2.70 5.55 19.62
C ILE A 97 -2.00 6.03 18.34
N GLY A 98 -0.70 6.21 18.36
CA GLY A 98 0.07 6.58 17.17
C GLY A 98 0.27 5.41 16.19
N THR A 99 1.42 5.43 15.54
CA THR A 99 1.89 4.37 14.64
C THR A 99 2.80 3.37 15.34
N ASN A 100 2.88 3.43 16.65
CA ASN A 100 3.56 2.48 17.55
C ASN A 100 2.66 2.12 18.73
N ASN A 101 3.01 1.09 19.49
CA ASN A 101 2.23 0.54 20.62
C ASN A 101 0.84 -0.03 20.24
N ARG A 102 0.58 -0.28 18.96
CA ARG A 102 -0.70 -0.86 18.51
C ARG A 102 -0.90 -2.29 19.00
N HIS A 103 0.19 -3.02 19.28
CA HIS A 103 0.14 -4.35 19.93
C HIS A 103 -0.53 -4.31 21.31
N LYS A 104 -0.61 -3.14 21.96
CA LYS A 104 -1.29 -2.93 23.25
C LYS A 104 -2.72 -2.43 23.12
N ILE A 105 -3.28 -2.38 21.90
CA ILE A 105 -4.58 -1.74 21.67
C ILE A 105 -5.69 -2.35 22.55
N VAL A 106 -5.71 -3.68 22.72
CA VAL A 106 -6.73 -4.35 23.53
C VAL A 106 -6.55 -4.03 25.00
N GLU A 107 -5.32 -4.07 25.53
CA GLU A 107 -5.02 -3.68 26.93
C GLU A 107 -5.45 -2.24 27.22
N LEU A 108 -5.19 -1.32 26.28
CA LEU A 108 -5.56 0.08 26.43
C LEU A 108 -7.08 0.29 26.38
N VAL A 109 -7.80 -0.50 25.59
CA VAL A 109 -9.27 -0.49 25.57
C VAL A 109 -9.83 -1.05 26.89
N GLU A 110 -9.29 -2.15 27.40
CA GLU A 110 -9.68 -2.70 28.70
C GLU A 110 -9.40 -1.71 29.85
N GLN A 111 -8.32 -0.92 29.74
CA GLN A 111 -8.01 0.15 30.68
C GLN A 111 -9.04 1.30 30.63
N LEU A 112 -9.57 1.66 29.44
CA LEU A 112 -10.65 2.64 29.33
C LEU A 112 -11.89 2.21 30.11
N GLU A 113 -12.25 0.93 30.03
CA GLU A 113 -13.44 0.37 30.70
C GLU A 113 -13.36 0.46 32.22
N THR A 114 -12.15 0.49 32.76
CA THR A 114 -11.93 0.57 34.23
C THR A 114 -11.76 1.99 34.73
N THR A 115 -11.20 2.89 33.90
CA THR A 115 -10.84 4.25 34.33
C THR A 115 -11.85 5.30 33.91
N GLU A 116 -12.63 5.03 32.87
CA GLU A 116 -13.59 5.96 32.22
C GLU A 116 -12.94 7.30 31.78
N LYS A 117 -11.60 7.32 31.66
CA LYS A 117 -10.85 8.51 31.28
C LYS A 117 -10.26 8.35 29.89
N GLN A 118 -10.32 9.42 29.10
CA GLN A 118 -9.63 9.47 27.81
C GLN A 118 -8.14 9.16 27.97
N ILE A 119 -7.61 8.34 27.06
CA ILE A 119 -6.19 7.95 27.04
C ILE A 119 -5.54 8.48 25.75
N ASN A 120 -4.42 9.21 25.89
CA ASN A 120 -3.52 9.52 24.80
C ASN A 120 -2.25 8.69 25.00
N ALA A 121 -2.09 7.63 24.19
CA ALA A 121 -0.98 6.67 24.25
C ALA A 121 0.05 6.90 23.13
N VAL A 122 -0.01 8.04 22.43
CA VAL A 122 0.94 8.38 21.37
C VAL A 122 2.33 8.63 21.98
N ARG A 123 3.33 8.02 21.35
CA ARG A 123 4.75 8.18 21.73
C ARG A 123 5.55 8.82 20.61
N ASN A 124 6.70 9.37 20.94
CA ASN A 124 7.63 9.91 19.95
C ASN A 124 8.11 8.77 19.03
N ILE A 125 7.69 8.80 17.77
CA ILE A 125 8.00 7.75 16.79
C ILE A 125 9.51 7.69 16.47
N MET A 126 10.25 8.77 16.66
CA MET A 126 11.70 8.82 16.39
C MET A 126 12.54 8.05 17.41
N GLU A 127 11.95 7.73 18.59
CA GLU A 127 12.58 6.95 19.64
C GLU A 127 12.39 5.43 19.46
N GLN A 128 11.44 5.02 18.61
CA GLN A 128 11.22 3.61 18.32
C GLN A 128 12.32 3.07 17.39
N ALA A 129 13.14 2.19 17.91
CA ALA A 129 14.29 1.61 17.21
C ALA A 129 13.99 0.27 16.52
N THR A 130 12.95 -0.45 16.94
CA THR A 130 12.63 -1.79 16.47
C THR A 130 11.31 -1.85 15.73
N PHE A 131 11.17 -2.83 14.84
CA PHE A 131 9.91 -3.15 14.20
C PHE A 131 8.87 -3.57 15.25
N GLU A 132 7.62 -3.13 15.09
CA GLU A 132 6.53 -3.53 15.98
C GLU A 132 5.88 -4.81 15.44
N GLU A 133 6.12 -5.92 16.13
CA GLU A 133 5.53 -7.21 15.76
C GLU A 133 4.05 -7.26 16.11
N MET A 134 3.24 -7.41 15.06
CA MET A 134 1.80 -7.69 15.11
C MET A 134 1.48 -8.63 13.94
N PRO A 135 1.76 -9.92 14.07
CA PRO A 135 1.59 -10.84 12.94
C PRO A 135 0.12 -11.08 12.62
N LEU A 136 -0.14 -11.40 11.34
CA LEU A 136 -1.42 -11.95 10.92
C LEU A 136 -1.49 -13.43 11.28
N TYR A 137 -2.69 -13.88 11.64
CA TYR A 137 -2.95 -15.29 11.98
C TYR A 137 -3.70 -16.05 10.87
N GLY A 138 -4.27 -15.31 9.89
CA GLY A 138 -4.91 -15.86 8.71
C GLY A 138 -6.45 -15.80 8.74
N ASN A 139 -7.05 -15.77 9.91
CA ASN A 139 -8.52 -15.76 10.08
C ASN A 139 -9.13 -14.34 10.20
N GLU A 140 -8.30 -13.32 10.25
CA GLU A 140 -8.72 -11.91 10.32
C GLU A 140 -8.85 -11.25 8.95
N ILE A 141 -8.43 -11.94 7.89
CA ILE A 141 -8.41 -11.42 6.52
C ILE A 141 -9.49 -12.13 5.70
N ASP A 142 -10.38 -11.35 5.12
CA ASP A 142 -11.37 -11.84 4.15
C ASP A 142 -11.00 -11.31 2.75
N LYS A 143 -9.90 -11.86 2.19
CA LYS A 143 -9.34 -11.44 0.91
C LYS A 143 -8.64 -12.61 0.22
N ALA A 144 -8.57 -12.55 -1.11
CA ALA A 144 -7.90 -13.55 -1.92
C ALA A 144 -6.37 -13.57 -1.73
N ARG A 145 -5.76 -12.43 -1.35
CA ARG A 145 -4.31 -12.29 -1.11
C ARG A 145 -4.01 -11.65 0.23
N ALA A 146 -2.90 -12.02 0.83
CA ALA A 146 -2.42 -11.42 2.06
C ALA A 146 -1.43 -10.27 1.78
N PHE A 147 -1.64 -9.11 2.40
CA PHE A 147 -0.64 -8.06 2.46
C PHE A 147 0.20 -8.26 3.70
N MET A 148 1.51 -8.40 3.56
CA MET A 148 2.43 -8.62 4.67
C MET A 148 3.39 -7.44 4.80
N LYS A 149 3.32 -6.73 5.92
CA LYS A 149 4.25 -5.65 6.23
C LYS A 149 5.55 -6.23 6.75
N ILE A 150 6.65 -5.97 6.04
CA ILE A 150 8.00 -6.42 6.40
C ILE A 150 8.95 -5.28 6.75
N GLN A 151 8.56 -4.04 6.45
CA GLN A 151 9.39 -2.86 6.67
C GLN A 151 8.52 -1.66 7.07
N GLU A 152 9.03 -0.78 7.91
CA GLU A 152 8.38 0.45 8.35
C GLU A 152 9.38 1.61 8.48
N GLY A 153 8.87 2.86 8.40
CA GLY A 153 9.69 4.06 8.45
C GLY A 153 10.45 4.37 7.16
N CYS A 154 10.94 5.60 7.03
CA CYS A 154 11.64 6.09 5.84
C CYS A 154 12.64 7.20 6.20
N ASN A 155 13.82 7.16 5.58
CA ASN A 155 14.88 8.16 5.75
C ASN A 155 15.12 9.02 4.49
N ASN A 156 14.26 8.98 3.47
CA ASN A 156 14.44 9.75 2.22
C ASN A 156 14.18 11.25 2.39
N TYR A 157 13.30 11.63 3.34
CA TYR A 157 12.95 13.03 3.59
C TYR A 157 12.63 13.81 2.30
N CYS A 158 11.87 13.18 1.36
CA CYS A 158 11.39 13.89 0.18
C CYS A 158 10.66 15.18 0.61
N SER A 159 10.86 16.27 -0.10
CA SER A 159 10.43 17.61 0.35
C SER A 159 8.91 17.78 0.55
N PHE A 160 8.10 16.88 -0.04
CA PHE A 160 6.64 16.87 0.08
C PHE A 160 6.11 15.88 1.13
N CYS A 161 6.98 15.04 1.69
CA CYS A 161 6.54 13.81 2.39
C CYS A 161 6.52 13.97 3.91
N ILE A 162 5.38 13.66 4.52
CA ILE A 162 5.19 13.69 5.98
C ILE A 162 5.53 12.34 6.66
N ILE A 163 5.78 11.30 5.87
CA ILE A 163 5.94 9.92 6.37
C ILE A 163 7.08 9.75 7.37
N PRO A 164 8.28 10.33 7.21
CA PRO A 164 9.33 10.22 8.22
C PRO A 164 8.89 10.65 9.62
N TYR A 165 8.03 11.65 9.70
CA TYR A 165 7.52 12.21 10.96
C TYR A 165 6.37 11.39 11.56
N THR A 166 5.70 10.56 10.75
CA THR A 166 4.59 9.72 11.21
C THR A 166 4.95 8.24 11.40
N ARG A 167 5.97 7.76 10.69
CA ARG A 167 6.41 6.35 10.72
C ARG A 167 7.83 6.17 11.26
N GLY A 168 8.57 7.27 11.42
CA GLY A 168 9.91 7.27 12.00
C GLY A 168 11.00 6.71 11.09
N LYS A 169 12.10 6.30 11.72
CA LYS A 169 13.29 5.75 11.04
C LYS A 169 13.00 4.37 10.45
N LEU A 170 13.90 3.90 9.56
CA LEU A 170 13.85 2.56 9.01
C LEU A 170 13.80 1.50 10.11
N LYS A 171 12.89 0.56 9.96
CA LYS A 171 12.71 -0.62 10.82
C LYS A 171 12.26 -1.77 9.96
N SER A 172 13.01 -2.84 9.96
CA SER A 172 12.71 -4.04 9.19
C SER A 172 12.37 -5.20 10.12
N ARG A 173 11.49 -6.04 9.67
CA ARG A 173 11.10 -7.27 10.34
C ARG A 173 12.15 -8.34 10.12
N ARG A 174 12.37 -9.23 11.07
CA ARG A 174 13.34 -10.34 10.91
C ARG A 174 12.85 -11.33 9.84
N VAL A 175 13.78 -11.88 9.08
CA VAL A 175 13.46 -12.84 8.01
C VAL A 175 12.72 -14.06 8.54
N ASP A 176 13.14 -14.58 9.71
CA ASP A 176 12.51 -15.74 10.35
C ASP A 176 11.02 -15.47 10.70
N ASP A 177 10.72 -14.28 11.23
CA ASP A 177 9.37 -13.89 11.63
C ASP A 177 8.47 -13.71 10.38
N ILE A 178 9.04 -13.17 9.29
CA ILE A 178 8.38 -13.05 7.98
C ILE A 178 8.02 -14.44 7.45
N LYS A 179 8.99 -15.38 7.46
CA LYS A 179 8.78 -16.75 6.97
C LYS A 179 7.73 -17.49 7.78
N GLN A 180 7.75 -17.35 9.10
CA GLN A 180 6.75 -17.98 9.97
C GLN A 180 5.34 -17.45 9.72
N GLU A 181 5.17 -16.14 9.51
CA GLU A 181 3.88 -15.58 9.17
C GLU A 181 3.42 -16.03 7.79
N ALA A 182 4.32 -16.01 6.80
CA ALA A 182 4.02 -16.49 5.45
C ALA A 182 3.53 -17.95 5.46
N GLN A 183 4.19 -18.82 6.23
CA GLN A 183 3.76 -20.22 6.38
C GLN A 183 2.35 -20.30 6.98
N ARG A 184 2.07 -19.55 8.05
CA ARG A 184 0.73 -19.52 8.64
C ARG A 184 -0.33 -19.06 7.64
N LEU A 185 -0.05 -18.04 6.84
CA LEU A 185 -0.97 -17.55 5.82
C LEU A 185 -1.24 -18.61 4.76
N VAL A 186 -0.21 -19.31 4.28
CA VAL A 186 -0.35 -20.43 3.33
C VAL A 186 -1.17 -21.58 3.95
N ASP A 187 -0.90 -21.93 5.21
CA ASP A 187 -1.67 -22.95 5.95
C ASP A 187 -3.17 -22.57 6.09
N HIS A 188 -3.51 -21.29 5.99
CA HIS A 188 -4.88 -20.77 5.95
C HIS A 188 -5.44 -20.57 4.53
N GLY A 189 -4.74 -21.05 3.50
CA GLY A 189 -5.23 -21.07 2.11
C GLY A 189 -4.89 -19.82 1.29
N TYR A 190 -3.96 -18.98 1.73
CA TYR A 190 -3.49 -17.86 0.91
C TYR A 190 -2.41 -18.30 -0.07
N HIS A 191 -2.67 -18.14 -1.37
CA HIS A 191 -1.76 -18.50 -2.45
C HIS A 191 -0.88 -17.34 -2.92
N GLU A 192 -1.27 -16.07 -2.67
CA GLU A 192 -0.49 -14.87 -2.99
C GLU A 192 -0.18 -14.04 -1.74
N ILE A 193 1.11 -13.70 -1.56
CA ILE A 193 1.58 -12.75 -0.55
C ILE A 193 2.16 -11.51 -1.23
N VAL A 194 1.66 -10.33 -0.82
CA VAL A 194 2.16 -9.04 -1.26
C VAL A 194 3.04 -8.45 -0.16
N LEU A 195 4.36 -8.44 -0.39
CA LEU A 195 5.31 -7.80 0.54
C LEU A 195 5.12 -6.28 0.50
N THR A 196 4.88 -5.68 1.64
CA THR A 196 4.64 -4.23 1.75
C THR A 196 5.53 -3.58 2.80
N GLY A 197 5.81 -2.31 2.58
CA GLY A 197 6.60 -1.47 3.48
C GLY A 197 6.42 0.00 3.13
N ILE A 198 6.99 0.85 3.95
CA ILE A 198 7.05 2.31 3.69
C ILE A 198 8.22 2.62 2.77
N HIS A 199 9.35 1.92 2.92
CA HIS A 199 10.57 2.06 2.14
C HIS A 199 11.15 0.68 1.89
N LEU A 200 10.41 -0.12 1.11
CA LEU A 200 10.60 -1.57 1.00
C LEU A 200 11.99 -1.97 0.48
N GLY A 201 12.55 -1.21 -0.45
CA GLY A 201 13.86 -1.52 -1.03
C GLY A 201 15.03 -1.35 -0.06
N ASN A 202 14.86 -0.55 1.00
CA ASN A 202 15.82 -0.42 2.10
C ASN A 202 15.59 -1.44 3.24
N TYR A 203 14.83 -2.51 2.98
CA TYR A 203 14.66 -3.58 3.93
C TYR A 203 16.00 -4.15 4.40
N GLY A 204 16.15 -4.30 5.71
CA GLY A 204 17.25 -4.99 6.36
C GLY A 204 18.53 -4.16 6.56
N VAL A 205 18.60 -2.93 6.07
CA VAL A 205 19.81 -2.08 6.16
C VAL A 205 20.27 -1.89 7.61
N GLU A 206 19.34 -1.82 8.57
CA GLU A 206 19.60 -1.67 10.00
C GLU A 206 19.70 -3.01 10.76
N LEU A 207 19.32 -4.12 10.13
CA LEU A 207 19.37 -5.44 10.78
C LEU A 207 20.80 -6.02 10.83
N PRO A 208 21.11 -6.86 11.83
CA PRO A 208 22.35 -7.64 11.86
C PRO A 208 22.49 -8.50 10.60
N GLY A 209 23.66 -8.50 9.98
CA GLY A 209 23.93 -9.22 8.74
C GLY A 209 23.37 -8.55 7.50
N ARG A 210 22.60 -7.47 7.64
CA ARG A 210 22.01 -6.66 6.55
C ARG A 210 21.36 -7.50 5.45
N PRO A 211 20.38 -8.38 5.77
CA PRO A 211 19.65 -9.11 4.75
C PRO A 211 18.93 -8.09 3.85
N ASN A 212 18.92 -8.34 2.54
CA ASN A 212 18.19 -7.48 1.61
C ASN A 212 16.83 -8.08 1.24
N LEU A 213 16.04 -7.35 0.45
CA LEU A 213 14.73 -7.80 -0.01
C LEU A 213 14.80 -9.11 -0.82
N ALA A 214 15.87 -9.32 -1.61
CA ALA A 214 16.06 -10.55 -2.36
C ALA A 214 16.24 -11.77 -1.43
N ALA A 215 16.91 -11.59 -0.29
CA ALA A 215 17.03 -12.66 0.71
C ALA A 215 15.67 -13.06 1.30
N VAL A 216 14.78 -12.09 1.56
CA VAL A 216 13.40 -12.36 1.99
C VAL A 216 12.65 -13.17 0.93
N VAL A 217 12.70 -12.74 -0.33
CA VAL A 217 12.02 -13.44 -1.44
C VAL A 217 12.53 -14.87 -1.57
N LYS A 218 13.85 -15.11 -1.48
CA LYS A 218 14.44 -16.46 -1.51
C LYS A 218 13.90 -17.35 -0.38
N GLU A 219 13.80 -16.83 0.82
CA GLU A 219 13.25 -17.60 1.95
C GLU A 219 11.76 -17.91 1.75
N LEU A 220 10.98 -16.99 1.22
CA LEU A 220 9.56 -17.23 0.92
C LEU A 220 9.37 -18.25 -0.20
N LEU A 221 10.25 -18.28 -1.20
CA LEU A 221 10.23 -19.27 -2.27
C LEU A 221 10.48 -20.70 -1.77
N THR A 222 10.95 -20.89 -0.54
CA THR A 222 11.08 -22.23 0.08
C THR A 222 9.77 -22.75 0.65
N ILE A 223 8.71 -21.95 0.70
CA ILE A 223 7.42 -22.33 1.26
C ILE A 223 6.59 -23.05 0.19
N ASP A 224 6.23 -24.29 0.47
CA ASP A 224 5.31 -25.07 -0.37
C ASP A 224 3.88 -24.50 -0.25
N GLY A 225 3.17 -24.42 -1.39
CA GLY A 225 1.82 -23.85 -1.45
C GLY A 225 1.75 -22.33 -1.60
N LEU A 226 2.86 -21.61 -1.43
CA LEU A 226 2.94 -20.21 -1.82
C LEU A 226 3.16 -20.12 -3.33
N GLU A 227 2.15 -19.71 -4.06
CA GLU A 227 2.17 -19.73 -5.54
C GLU A 227 2.59 -18.40 -6.15
N ARG A 228 2.36 -17.27 -5.42
CA ARG A 228 2.73 -15.93 -5.89
C ARG A 228 3.34 -15.07 -4.79
N ILE A 229 4.43 -14.40 -5.13
CA ILE A 229 5.04 -13.33 -4.34
C ILE A 229 4.99 -12.07 -5.17
N ARG A 230 4.41 -11.00 -4.61
CA ARG A 230 4.35 -9.68 -5.24
C ARG A 230 5.01 -8.65 -4.36
N LEU A 231 5.65 -7.65 -4.98
CA LEU A 231 6.16 -6.49 -4.26
C LEU A 231 5.13 -5.36 -4.26
N GLY A 232 5.08 -4.64 -3.15
CA GLY A 232 4.53 -3.31 -3.08
C GLY A 232 5.46 -2.28 -3.78
N SER A 233 5.34 -1.02 -3.37
CA SER A 233 6.16 0.07 -3.93
C SER A 233 7.62 -0.07 -3.53
N ILE A 234 8.52 0.07 -4.51
CA ILE A 234 9.98 0.08 -4.32
C ILE A 234 10.59 1.26 -5.10
N GLU A 235 11.58 1.93 -4.51
CA GLU A 235 12.30 3.00 -5.18
C GLU A 235 13.19 2.45 -6.31
N SER A 236 13.28 3.18 -7.42
CA SER A 236 14.04 2.74 -8.60
C SER A 236 15.52 2.44 -8.30
N VAL A 237 16.16 3.27 -7.48
CA VAL A 237 17.57 3.12 -7.09
C VAL A 237 17.84 1.92 -6.17
N GLU A 238 16.81 1.25 -5.70
CA GLU A 238 16.89 0.15 -4.73
C GLU A 238 16.60 -1.22 -5.37
N VAL A 239 16.29 -1.24 -6.66
CA VAL A 239 16.10 -2.48 -7.41
C VAL A 239 17.46 -3.15 -7.63
N SER A 240 17.80 -4.11 -6.78
CA SER A 240 19.09 -4.79 -6.84
C SER A 240 19.19 -5.76 -8.04
N PRO A 241 20.40 -5.98 -8.60
CA PRO A 241 20.59 -7.00 -9.65
C PRO A 241 20.13 -8.39 -9.25
N GLU A 242 20.26 -8.76 -7.97
CA GLU A 242 19.81 -10.03 -7.42
C GLU A 242 18.28 -10.16 -7.44
N LEU A 243 17.57 -9.07 -7.12
CA LEU A 243 16.11 -9.02 -7.20
C LEU A 243 15.63 -9.17 -8.65
N VAL A 244 16.31 -8.54 -9.60
CA VAL A 244 16.03 -8.64 -11.04
C VAL A 244 16.23 -10.08 -11.52
N GLU A 245 17.30 -10.74 -11.09
CA GLU A 245 17.57 -12.14 -11.43
C GLU A 245 16.45 -13.08 -10.92
N LEU A 246 16.02 -12.90 -9.67
CA LEU A 246 14.91 -13.67 -9.11
C LEU A 246 13.63 -13.45 -9.91
N MET A 247 13.29 -12.22 -10.27
CA MET A 247 12.10 -11.94 -11.08
C MET A 247 12.18 -12.54 -12.50
N ALA A 248 13.39 -12.64 -13.05
CA ALA A 248 13.60 -13.20 -14.38
C ALA A 248 13.52 -14.74 -14.40
N THR A 249 13.83 -15.40 -13.29
CA THR A 249 13.98 -16.86 -13.22
C THR A 249 12.85 -17.57 -12.44
N GLU A 250 12.26 -16.91 -11.46
CA GLU A 250 11.27 -17.48 -10.54
C GLU A 250 9.84 -17.15 -10.96
N LYS A 251 9.13 -18.13 -11.51
CA LYS A 251 7.75 -17.94 -11.99
C LYS A 251 6.75 -17.50 -10.91
N ARG A 252 6.99 -17.89 -9.66
CA ARG A 252 6.18 -17.49 -8.51
C ARG A 252 6.41 -16.04 -8.08
N PHE A 253 7.44 -15.38 -8.61
CA PHE A 253 7.68 -13.96 -8.36
C PHE A 253 7.01 -13.15 -9.47
N CYS A 254 5.97 -12.40 -9.14
CA CYS A 254 5.11 -11.71 -10.10
C CYS A 254 5.88 -10.72 -10.99
N SER A 255 5.60 -10.73 -12.30
CA SER A 255 6.20 -9.85 -13.31
C SER A 255 5.59 -8.44 -13.29
N HIS A 256 5.58 -7.83 -12.11
CA HIS A 256 5.05 -6.47 -11.87
C HIS A 256 5.93 -5.72 -10.88
N LEU A 257 6.27 -4.48 -11.20
CA LEU A 257 6.92 -3.55 -10.29
C LEU A 257 6.15 -2.22 -10.23
N HIS A 258 5.91 -1.74 -9.02
CA HIS A 258 5.46 -0.39 -8.79
C HIS A 258 6.66 0.48 -8.42
N LEU A 259 7.09 1.33 -9.35
CA LEU A 259 8.28 2.18 -9.26
C LEU A 259 7.85 3.66 -9.30
N PRO A 260 7.70 4.35 -8.16
CA PRO A 260 7.28 5.74 -8.13
C PRO A 260 8.29 6.66 -8.80
N LEU A 261 7.92 7.25 -9.96
CA LEU A 261 8.72 8.27 -10.64
C LEU A 261 8.59 9.65 -9.96
N GLN A 262 7.43 9.93 -9.41
CA GLN A 262 7.03 11.16 -8.74
C GLN A 262 6.92 12.38 -9.68
N ALA A 263 7.89 12.64 -10.56
CA ALA A 263 7.84 13.66 -11.59
C ALA A 263 8.70 13.27 -12.79
N GLY A 264 8.34 13.69 -13.99
CA GLY A 264 9.08 13.40 -15.22
C GLY A 264 9.99 14.57 -15.69
N SER A 265 10.46 15.40 -14.75
CA SER A 265 11.42 16.47 -14.98
C SER A 265 12.49 16.46 -13.90
N ASP A 266 13.79 16.48 -14.29
CA ASP A 266 14.92 16.47 -13.35
C ASP A 266 14.91 17.70 -12.43
N ALA A 267 14.42 18.85 -12.91
CA ALA A 267 14.28 20.07 -12.11
C ALA A 267 13.29 19.84 -10.95
N ILE A 268 12.15 19.19 -11.22
CA ILE A 268 11.15 18.87 -10.19
C ILE A 268 11.62 17.73 -9.29
N LEU A 269 12.25 16.68 -9.82
CA LEU A 269 12.84 15.60 -9.01
C LEU A 269 13.84 16.14 -7.99
N LYS A 270 14.72 17.05 -8.42
CA LYS A 270 15.67 17.74 -7.52
C LYS A 270 14.95 18.56 -6.45
N ALA A 271 13.92 19.31 -6.81
CA ALA A 271 13.13 20.09 -5.87
C ALA A 271 12.36 19.21 -4.89
N MET A 272 11.95 18.02 -5.30
CA MET A 272 11.34 16.98 -4.48
C MET A 272 12.34 16.26 -3.56
N ASN A 273 13.65 16.55 -3.63
CA ASN A 273 14.73 15.84 -2.95
C ASN A 273 14.78 14.36 -3.34
N ARG A 274 14.64 14.07 -4.65
CA ARG A 274 14.83 12.72 -5.20
C ARG A 274 16.30 12.48 -5.56
N HIS A 275 16.78 11.26 -5.36
CA HIS A 275 18.21 10.91 -5.46
C HIS A 275 18.52 10.12 -6.73
N TYR A 276 17.82 10.40 -7.83
CA TYR A 276 18.03 9.83 -9.16
C TYR A 276 17.67 10.84 -10.24
N THR A 277 18.19 10.62 -11.42
CA THR A 277 17.87 11.36 -12.65
C THR A 277 16.88 10.58 -13.52
N LEU A 278 16.27 11.28 -14.48
CA LEU A 278 15.40 10.63 -15.47
C LEU A 278 16.15 9.61 -16.32
N ASP A 279 17.41 9.91 -16.67
CA ASP A 279 18.22 9.00 -17.48
C ASP A 279 18.51 7.70 -16.73
N GLU A 280 18.86 7.77 -15.45
CA GLU A 280 19.05 6.59 -14.59
C GLU A 280 17.77 5.77 -14.46
N TYR A 281 16.64 6.45 -14.28
CA TYR A 281 15.34 5.78 -14.18
C TYR A 281 14.95 5.09 -15.50
N LYS A 282 15.10 5.76 -16.64
CA LYS A 282 14.82 5.20 -17.96
C LYS A 282 15.74 4.02 -18.28
N GLU A 283 17.04 4.12 -17.92
CA GLU A 283 17.99 3.03 -18.11
C GLU A 283 17.60 1.79 -17.28
N LEU A 284 17.20 1.99 -16.01
CA LEU A 284 16.68 0.90 -15.19
C LEU A 284 15.49 0.22 -15.88
N ILE A 285 14.49 0.98 -16.35
CA ILE A 285 13.32 0.40 -17.02
C ILE A 285 13.70 -0.39 -18.27
N ARG A 286 14.61 0.13 -19.09
CA ARG A 286 15.13 -0.61 -20.27
C ARG A 286 15.78 -1.92 -19.88
N ASN A 287 16.64 -1.89 -18.85
CA ASN A 287 17.30 -3.09 -18.31
C ASN A 287 16.28 -4.11 -17.79
N LEU A 288 15.33 -3.69 -16.97
CA LEU A 288 14.29 -4.54 -16.41
C LEU A 288 13.48 -5.24 -17.52
N ARG A 289 13.00 -4.48 -18.51
CA ARG A 289 12.20 -5.04 -19.62
C ARG A 289 12.98 -5.98 -20.53
N SER A 290 14.30 -5.78 -20.66
CA SER A 290 15.16 -6.67 -21.44
C SER A 290 15.39 -8.03 -20.75
N ARG A 291 15.33 -8.06 -19.42
CA ARG A 291 15.60 -9.25 -18.60
C ARG A 291 14.35 -9.99 -18.14
N ILE A 292 13.24 -9.26 -17.98
CA ILE A 292 11.97 -9.80 -17.45
C ILE A 292 10.91 -9.68 -18.55
N PRO A 293 10.67 -10.74 -19.34
CA PRO A 293 9.65 -10.72 -20.38
C PRO A 293 8.25 -10.46 -19.82
N GLY A 294 7.51 -9.54 -20.44
CA GLY A 294 6.16 -9.21 -20.00
C GLY A 294 6.07 -8.37 -18.72
N LEU A 295 7.19 -7.77 -18.28
CA LEU A 295 7.19 -6.93 -17.08
C LEU A 295 6.22 -5.75 -17.22
N SER A 296 5.26 -5.69 -16.32
CA SER A 296 4.39 -4.52 -16.08
C SER A 296 5.07 -3.56 -15.11
N VAL A 297 5.10 -2.28 -15.48
CA VAL A 297 5.64 -1.23 -14.61
C VAL A 297 4.56 -0.20 -14.37
N THR A 298 4.21 0.01 -13.10
CA THR A 298 3.28 1.05 -12.66
C THR A 298 4.01 2.12 -11.86
N THR A 299 3.44 3.33 -11.78
CA THR A 299 4.11 4.46 -11.13
C THR A 299 3.14 5.40 -10.44
N ASP A 300 3.67 6.18 -9.47
CA ASP A 300 3.03 7.35 -8.90
C ASP A 300 3.62 8.62 -9.49
N ILE A 301 2.76 9.62 -9.80
CA ILE A 301 3.18 10.95 -10.23
C ILE A 301 2.39 12.02 -9.49
N ILE A 302 3.11 13.01 -8.97
CA ILE A 302 2.55 14.18 -8.29
C ILE A 302 2.50 15.34 -9.29
N ALA A 303 1.31 15.77 -9.67
CA ALA A 303 1.11 16.91 -10.57
C ALA A 303 0.95 18.22 -9.76
N GLY A 304 1.59 19.29 -10.25
CA GLY A 304 1.49 20.62 -9.65
C GLY A 304 2.29 20.78 -8.37
N PHE A 305 3.47 20.16 -8.32
CA PHE A 305 4.46 20.43 -7.29
C PHE A 305 4.89 21.92 -7.35
N PRO A 306 5.23 22.59 -6.22
CA PRO A 306 5.67 23.96 -6.24
C PRO A 306 6.81 24.21 -7.24
N GLY A 307 6.63 25.21 -8.13
CA GLY A 307 7.58 25.53 -9.17
C GLY A 307 7.43 24.74 -10.47
N GLU A 308 6.50 23.78 -10.57
CA GLU A 308 6.20 23.07 -11.82
C GLU A 308 5.51 24.02 -12.80
N THR A 309 6.24 24.49 -13.82
CA THR A 309 5.70 25.28 -14.93
C THR A 309 4.99 24.39 -15.96
N ASP A 310 4.37 24.99 -16.99
CA ASP A 310 3.73 24.22 -18.05
C ASP A 310 4.78 23.44 -18.89
N GLU A 311 5.97 24.04 -19.11
CA GLU A 311 7.08 23.41 -19.82
C GLU A 311 7.60 22.17 -19.03
N LEU A 312 7.79 22.29 -17.71
CA LEU A 312 8.23 21.16 -16.86
C LEU A 312 7.17 20.07 -16.76
N PHE A 313 5.90 20.43 -16.82
CA PHE A 313 4.82 19.44 -16.89
C PHE A 313 4.78 18.76 -18.27
N GLU A 314 5.05 19.47 -19.36
CA GLU A 314 5.17 18.86 -20.69
C GLU A 314 6.35 17.90 -20.76
N GLU A 315 7.50 18.20 -20.12
CA GLU A 315 8.60 17.24 -19.94
C GLU A 315 8.08 15.96 -19.25
N THR A 316 7.27 16.10 -18.20
CA THR A 316 6.66 14.96 -17.49
C THR A 316 5.78 14.13 -18.43
N LEU A 317 4.91 14.76 -19.22
CA LEU A 317 4.05 14.06 -20.19
C LEU A 317 4.87 13.32 -21.25
N ASN A 318 5.94 13.94 -21.75
CA ASN A 318 6.82 13.31 -22.73
C ASN A 318 7.58 12.12 -22.13
N THR A 319 8.07 12.26 -20.91
CA THR A 319 8.75 11.18 -20.17
C THR A 319 7.83 9.98 -19.94
N VAL A 320 6.58 10.19 -19.50
CA VAL A 320 5.67 9.07 -19.28
C VAL A 320 5.25 8.37 -20.56
N LYS A 321 5.13 9.11 -21.68
CA LYS A 321 4.88 8.54 -23.02
C LYS A 321 6.06 7.68 -23.48
N GLU A 322 7.28 8.18 -23.30
CA GLU A 322 8.51 7.46 -23.68
C GLU A 322 8.68 6.16 -22.88
N ILE A 323 8.46 6.21 -21.56
CA ILE A 323 8.60 5.04 -20.69
C ILE A 323 7.50 4.02 -20.97
N GLY A 324 6.26 4.45 -21.24
CA GLY A 324 5.12 3.57 -21.47
C GLY A 324 4.78 2.75 -20.24
N PHE A 325 4.35 3.41 -19.16
CA PHE A 325 3.87 2.75 -17.94
C PHE A 325 2.58 1.98 -18.21
N THR A 326 2.43 0.83 -17.57
CA THR A 326 1.19 0.04 -17.64
C THR A 326 0.05 0.73 -16.89
N HIS A 327 0.36 1.44 -15.79
CA HIS A 327 -0.59 2.28 -15.09
C HIS A 327 0.10 3.46 -14.41
N ILE A 328 -0.59 4.60 -14.34
CA ILE A 328 -0.11 5.81 -13.65
C ILE A 328 -1.15 6.19 -12.59
N HIS A 329 -0.71 6.21 -11.34
CA HIS A 329 -1.46 6.82 -10.25
C HIS A 329 -1.09 8.29 -10.15
N ALA A 330 -1.90 9.16 -10.74
CA ALA A 330 -1.65 10.60 -10.70
C ALA A 330 -2.36 11.25 -9.51
N PHE A 331 -1.61 12.03 -8.74
CA PHE A 331 -2.10 12.76 -7.57
C PHE A 331 -1.85 14.25 -7.72
N PRO A 332 -2.80 15.12 -7.35
CA PRO A 332 -2.49 16.53 -7.19
C PRO A 332 -1.58 16.71 -5.98
N TYR A 333 -0.56 17.57 -6.10
CA TYR A 333 0.24 17.95 -4.94
C TYR A 333 -0.65 18.46 -3.81
N SER A 334 -0.51 17.86 -2.63
CA SER A 334 -1.26 18.22 -1.43
C SER A 334 -0.31 18.84 -0.42
N LYS A 335 -0.48 20.13 -0.15
CA LYS A 335 0.33 20.88 0.82
C LYS A 335 0.21 20.24 2.21
N ARG A 336 1.33 19.81 2.80
CA ARG A 336 1.39 19.19 4.12
C ARG A 336 2.20 20.07 5.06
N GLU A 337 1.55 20.59 6.10
CA GLU A 337 2.23 21.37 7.14
C GLU A 337 3.39 20.57 7.75
N GLY A 338 4.52 21.25 8.01
CA GLY A 338 5.73 20.61 8.50
C GLY A 338 6.65 20.05 7.41
N THR A 339 6.24 20.04 6.14
CA THR A 339 7.11 19.63 5.03
C THR A 339 7.77 20.83 4.35
N PRO A 340 9.01 20.69 3.80
CA PRO A 340 9.68 21.76 3.07
C PRO A 340 8.84 22.32 1.90
N ALA A 341 8.20 21.45 1.11
CA ALA A 341 7.39 21.86 -0.03
C ALA A 341 6.16 22.72 0.36
N ALA A 342 5.71 22.63 1.60
CA ALA A 342 4.58 23.42 2.07
C ALA A 342 4.86 24.93 2.13
N VAL A 343 6.13 25.31 2.29
CA VAL A 343 6.58 26.71 2.40
C VAL A 343 7.33 27.20 1.17
N MET A 344 7.47 26.36 0.13
CA MET A 344 8.05 26.78 -1.15
C MET A 344 7.16 27.81 -1.84
N ASP A 345 7.79 28.74 -2.54
CA ASP A 345 7.13 29.69 -3.43
C ASP A 345 6.55 28.96 -4.68
N ASN A 346 5.84 29.73 -5.52
CA ASN A 346 5.29 29.26 -6.79
C ASN A 346 4.37 28.03 -6.65
N GLN A 347 3.51 28.04 -5.64
CA GLN A 347 2.46 27.03 -5.47
C GLN A 347 1.53 27.01 -6.68
N VAL A 348 1.30 25.84 -7.27
CA VAL A 348 0.45 25.67 -8.45
C VAL A 348 -1.03 25.73 -8.06
N PRO A 349 -1.88 26.50 -8.80
CA PRO A 349 -3.31 26.57 -8.55
C PRO A 349 -4.02 25.20 -8.66
N GLU A 350 -5.05 24.99 -7.84
CA GLU A 350 -5.79 23.69 -7.80
C GLU A 350 -6.45 23.32 -9.16
N ALA A 351 -6.91 24.32 -9.92
CA ALA A 351 -7.49 24.09 -11.25
C ALA A 351 -6.42 23.51 -12.21
N VAL A 352 -5.19 24.02 -12.18
CA VAL A 352 -4.06 23.54 -13.00
C VAL A 352 -3.69 22.11 -12.60
N LYS A 353 -3.56 21.83 -11.28
CA LYS A 353 -3.28 20.49 -10.77
C LYS A 353 -4.31 19.48 -11.27
N LYS A 354 -5.61 19.83 -11.21
CA LYS A 354 -6.70 18.98 -11.67
C LYS A 354 -6.60 18.64 -13.15
N THR A 355 -6.28 19.63 -13.99
CA THR A 355 -6.08 19.43 -15.43
C THR A 355 -4.88 18.51 -15.69
N ARG A 356 -3.76 18.74 -15.01
CA ARG A 356 -2.54 17.92 -15.16
C ARG A 356 -2.77 16.47 -14.73
N VAL A 357 -3.48 16.24 -13.62
CA VAL A 357 -3.87 14.89 -13.18
C VAL A 357 -4.74 14.19 -14.24
N ALA A 358 -5.69 14.90 -14.84
CA ALA A 358 -6.55 14.31 -15.90
C ALA A 358 -5.70 13.85 -17.11
N LEU A 359 -4.74 14.67 -17.55
CA LEU A 359 -3.83 14.32 -18.65
C LEU A 359 -2.94 13.11 -18.34
N LEU A 360 -2.43 13.02 -17.11
CA LEU A 360 -1.63 11.86 -16.67
C LEU A 360 -2.48 10.58 -16.59
N ASN A 361 -3.73 10.67 -16.11
CA ASN A 361 -4.63 9.53 -16.06
C ASN A 361 -4.98 9.04 -17.49
N GLU A 362 -5.15 9.94 -18.44
CA GLU A 362 -5.34 9.58 -19.86
C GLU A 362 -4.13 8.79 -20.40
N GLN A 363 -2.89 9.24 -20.11
CA GLN A 363 -1.70 8.50 -20.50
C GLN A 363 -1.61 7.13 -19.80
N GLY A 364 -2.02 7.03 -18.53
CA GLY A 364 -2.11 5.77 -17.80
C GLY A 364 -3.10 4.80 -18.43
N SER A 365 -4.28 5.28 -18.87
CA SER A 365 -5.27 4.47 -19.55
C SER A 365 -4.78 3.96 -20.90
N LEU A 366 -4.10 4.80 -21.69
CA LEU A 366 -3.47 4.41 -22.97
C LEU A 366 -2.39 3.34 -22.76
N GLY A 367 -1.57 3.50 -21.72
CA GLY A 367 -0.54 2.52 -21.35
C GLY A 367 -1.14 1.17 -21.00
N LEU A 368 -2.20 1.15 -20.18
CA LEU A 368 -2.91 -0.08 -19.81
C LEU A 368 -3.50 -0.78 -21.03
N GLN A 369 -4.20 -0.05 -21.91
CA GLN A 369 -4.78 -0.61 -23.13
C GLN A 369 -3.71 -1.21 -24.05
N THR A 370 -2.57 -0.50 -24.23
CA THR A 370 -1.45 -0.98 -25.03
C THR A 370 -0.85 -2.25 -24.45
N PHE A 371 -0.62 -2.28 -23.13
CA PHE A 371 -0.06 -3.45 -22.46
C PHE A 371 -1.04 -4.65 -22.54
N ALA A 372 -2.31 -4.45 -22.22
CA ALA A 372 -3.33 -5.48 -22.26
C ALA A 372 -3.51 -6.06 -23.68
N ALA A 373 -3.50 -5.23 -24.72
CA ALA A 373 -3.57 -5.67 -26.11
C ALA A 373 -2.42 -6.62 -26.48
N ASN A 374 -1.21 -6.39 -25.94
CA ASN A 374 -0.05 -7.24 -26.14
C ASN A 374 -0.14 -8.60 -25.43
N LEU A 375 -1.10 -8.80 -24.52
CA LEU A 375 -1.35 -10.07 -23.86
C LEU A 375 -2.25 -11.00 -24.68
N VAL A 376 -3.00 -10.50 -25.66
CA VAL A 376 -3.91 -11.31 -26.50
C VAL A 376 -3.12 -12.44 -27.18
N GLY A 377 -3.63 -13.65 -27.08
CA GLY A 377 -3.00 -14.88 -27.59
C GLY A 377 -1.90 -15.45 -26.68
N LYS A 378 -1.61 -14.81 -25.54
CA LYS A 378 -0.61 -15.30 -24.57
C LYS A 378 -1.28 -16.01 -23.39
N PRO A 379 -0.58 -16.96 -22.75
CA PRO A 379 -1.05 -17.56 -21.49
C PRO A 379 -1.06 -16.48 -20.40
N ALA A 380 -2.07 -16.53 -19.54
CA ALA A 380 -2.19 -15.72 -18.35
C ALA A 380 -2.91 -16.50 -17.26
N GLU A 381 -2.64 -16.14 -16.01
CA GLU A 381 -3.30 -16.68 -14.83
C GLU A 381 -3.85 -15.53 -14.00
N ILE A 382 -5.06 -15.70 -13.44
CA ILE A 382 -5.62 -14.76 -12.48
C ILE A 382 -5.73 -15.40 -11.10
N LEU A 383 -5.48 -14.61 -10.07
CA LEU A 383 -5.93 -14.89 -8.72
C LEU A 383 -7.37 -14.39 -8.59
N ILE A 384 -8.31 -15.27 -8.35
CA ILE A 384 -9.74 -14.93 -8.25
C ILE A 384 -9.96 -14.16 -6.94
N GLU A 385 -10.50 -12.93 -7.06
CA GLU A 385 -10.80 -12.07 -5.91
C GLU A 385 -12.30 -11.93 -5.65
N ARG A 386 -13.11 -12.09 -6.70
CA ARG A 386 -14.57 -12.01 -6.59
C ARG A 386 -15.27 -12.77 -7.70
N GLU A 387 -16.54 -13.06 -7.46
CA GLU A 387 -17.50 -13.50 -8.47
C GLU A 387 -18.55 -12.40 -8.63
N GLU A 388 -18.75 -11.93 -9.87
CA GLU A 388 -19.71 -10.87 -10.17
C GLU A 388 -20.29 -11.09 -11.58
N ASP A 389 -21.61 -11.00 -11.73
CA ASP A 389 -22.35 -11.06 -13.02
C ASP A 389 -21.99 -12.26 -13.93
N GLY A 390 -21.69 -13.41 -13.35
CA GLY A 390 -21.31 -14.62 -14.07
C GLY A 390 -19.86 -14.67 -14.55
N TRP A 391 -19.01 -13.84 -13.95
CA TRP A 391 -17.57 -13.83 -14.15
C TRP A 391 -16.84 -14.06 -12.85
N TYR A 392 -15.71 -14.76 -12.94
CA TYR A 392 -14.65 -14.73 -11.93
C TYR A 392 -13.66 -13.66 -12.30
N GLU A 393 -13.37 -12.75 -11.38
CA GLU A 393 -12.51 -11.59 -11.62
C GLU A 393 -11.35 -11.56 -10.62
N GLY A 394 -10.20 -11.06 -11.07
CA GLY A 394 -9.02 -10.92 -10.26
C GLY A 394 -7.85 -10.28 -11.00
N PHE A 395 -6.63 -10.49 -10.52
CA PHE A 395 -5.43 -9.92 -11.13
C PHE A 395 -4.50 -10.98 -11.69
N THR A 396 -3.91 -10.66 -12.85
CA THR A 396 -2.85 -11.46 -13.45
C THR A 396 -1.52 -11.29 -12.70
N ASN A 397 -0.50 -12.07 -13.08
CA ASN A 397 0.87 -11.90 -12.61
C ASN A 397 1.40 -10.48 -12.87
N GLU A 398 1.06 -9.89 -13.99
CA GLU A 398 1.43 -8.54 -14.42
C GLU A 398 0.59 -7.44 -13.76
N TYR A 399 -0.32 -7.81 -12.86
CA TYR A 399 -1.22 -6.88 -12.17
C TYR A 399 -2.23 -6.19 -13.09
N ILE A 400 -2.74 -6.93 -14.08
CA ILE A 400 -3.83 -6.51 -14.97
C ILE A 400 -5.12 -7.14 -14.48
N HIS A 401 -6.22 -6.41 -14.54
CA HIS A 401 -7.54 -6.97 -14.27
C HIS A 401 -7.86 -8.07 -15.30
N GLY A 402 -8.09 -9.28 -14.83
CA GLY A 402 -8.47 -10.42 -15.64
C GLY A 402 -9.83 -10.95 -15.23
N ARG A 403 -10.54 -11.56 -16.19
CA ARG A 403 -11.79 -12.25 -15.93
C ARG A 403 -11.90 -13.55 -16.71
N ILE A 404 -12.55 -14.54 -16.09
CA ILE A 404 -12.90 -15.84 -16.69
C ILE A 404 -14.40 -16.01 -16.60
N LYS A 405 -15.06 -16.39 -17.70
CA LYS A 405 -16.49 -16.62 -17.71
C LYS A 405 -16.84 -17.86 -16.88
N LYS A 406 -17.84 -17.75 -16.01
CA LYS A 406 -18.34 -18.90 -15.26
C LYS A 406 -18.89 -19.96 -16.22
N GLY A 407 -18.41 -21.19 -16.08
CA GLY A 407 -18.79 -22.36 -16.86
C GLY A 407 -19.17 -23.50 -15.92
N ASP A 408 -18.90 -24.75 -16.36
CA ASP A 408 -19.19 -25.95 -15.56
C ASP A 408 -18.19 -26.15 -14.39
N THR A 409 -17.02 -25.51 -14.44
CA THR A 409 -16.03 -25.56 -13.35
C THR A 409 -16.31 -24.42 -12.37
N GLU A 410 -16.49 -24.79 -11.10
CA GLU A 410 -16.61 -23.81 -10.02
C GLU A 410 -15.23 -23.55 -9.41
N TYR A 411 -14.89 -22.27 -9.29
CA TYR A 411 -13.69 -21.78 -8.62
C TYR A 411 -14.05 -21.05 -7.34
N GLN A 412 -13.09 -20.96 -6.42
CA GLN A 412 -13.23 -20.24 -5.17
C GLN A 412 -12.40 -18.94 -5.17
N ILE A 413 -12.77 -18.01 -4.29
CA ILE A 413 -11.93 -16.82 -4.04
C ILE A 413 -10.60 -17.29 -3.46
N GLY A 414 -9.49 -16.83 -4.05
CA GLY A 414 -8.14 -17.27 -3.72
C GLY A 414 -7.53 -18.28 -4.69
N ASP A 415 -8.35 -18.94 -5.52
CA ASP A 415 -7.82 -19.84 -6.54
C ASP A 415 -7.01 -19.08 -7.61
N ILE A 416 -5.94 -19.70 -8.09
CA ILE A 416 -5.19 -19.22 -9.25
C ILE A 416 -5.58 -20.05 -10.46
N VAL A 417 -6.16 -19.40 -11.47
CA VAL A 417 -6.70 -20.05 -12.65
C VAL A 417 -6.05 -19.51 -13.91
N GLY A 418 -5.54 -20.42 -14.74
CA GLY A 418 -4.84 -20.12 -15.98
C GLY A 418 -5.65 -20.40 -17.24
N GLY A 419 -5.28 -19.73 -18.33
CA GLY A 419 -5.83 -19.91 -19.67
C GLY A 419 -5.10 -19.04 -20.67
N THR A 420 -5.73 -18.78 -21.82
CA THR A 420 -5.21 -17.89 -22.86
C THR A 420 -6.01 -16.59 -22.87
N VAL A 421 -5.36 -15.45 -22.97
CA VAL A 421 -6.03 -14.16 -23.17
C VAL A 421 -6.66 -14.12 -24.55
N VAL A 422 -8.00 -14.08 -24.64
CA VAL A 422 -8.73 -14.12 -25.90
C VAL A 422 -9.21 -12.74 -26.36
N SER A 423 -9.40 -11.80 -25.44
CA SER A 423 -9.83 -10.43 -25.77
C SER A 423 -9.50 -9.44 -24.65
N VAL A 424 -9.57 -8.16 -24.99
CA VAL A 424 -9.49 -7.04 -24.07
C VAL A 424 -10.79 -6.25 -24.17
N ASP A 425 -11.38 -5.93 -23.02
CA ASP A 425 -12.61 -5.15 -22.92
C ASP A 425 -12.46 -4.12 -21.79
N GLY A 426 -12.28 -2.85 -22.14
CA GLY A 426 -11.96 -1.79 -21.19
C GLY A 426 -10.64 -2.03 -20.46
N GLU A 427 -10.72 -2.22 -19.16
CA GLU A 427 -9.56 -2.51 -18.29
C GLU A 427 -9.33 -4.02 -18.08
N PHE A 428 -10.22 -4.88 -18.59
CA PHE A 428 -10.16 -6.32 -18.38
C PHE A 428 -9.57 -7.07 -19.56
N VAL A 429 -8.70 -8.04 -19.26
CA VAL A 429 -8.36 -9.12 -20.18
C VAL A 429 -9.29 -10.29 -19.91
N THR A 430 -9.90 -10.86 -20.97
CA THR A 430 -10.71 -12.06 -20.86
C THR A 430 -9.85 -13.27 -21.15
N ILE A 431 -9.90 -14.26 -20.26
CA ILE A 431 -9.10 -15.49 -20.29
C ILE A 431 -10.07 -16.66 -20.55
N ALA A 432 -9.68 -17.58 -21.44
CA ALA A 432 -10.42 -18.78 -21.76
C ALA A 432 -9.48 -20.00 -21.94
#